data_5c9071fdd6f13c8b8c384f2020fc784d
#
_entry.id   5c9071fdd6f13c8b8c384f2020fc784d
#
_cell.length_a   1.000
_cell.length_b   1.000
_cell.length_c   1.000
_cell.angle_alpha   90.00
_cell.angle_beta   90.00
_cell.angle_gamma   90.00
#
_symmetry.space_group_name_H-M   'P 1'
#
loop_
_entity.id
_entity.type
_entity.pdbx_description
1 polymer ?
#
loop_
_entity_poly.entity_id
_entity_poly.type
_entity_poly.pdbx_seq_one_letter_code
_entity_poly.pdbx_strand_id
1 'polypeptide(L)'
;LEKLYPLCLSIHSLPRKKYFKKNNRDIKVNDIEEIPIQEILNRDIFETNPKTLNKFNNKVILITGGAGSIGSEISRQLLKTNTKNVIVLDHSEFGIFKLEKKIQNKRIKFILGDIKDVSFIQNLIKTKKIDYIFHCAAYKHVKFLEENIISAIKNNIFGTWSILKAIENTKINATFISTDKAVQPKNILGITKRIAEILIQFIARSSSYKKCKISVVRFGNVLGSDGSAIPIFIDQIKNNQDVTITDFKMRRFFMTIKEACSLVIEASQIKMNNKIYVLKMGKQIKIVTIIKKIFNLYKKEGQVLKIKKIGNQGNEKIYEKLTISKKTKLTNIKKIFITNETNPSKEVFFNFLKLVSEATEAYQISKLEKLLKNFKW
;
A
#
# COMPACT_ATOMS: atom_id res chain seq x y z
N LEU A 1 -23.60 -23.38 -20.54
CA LEU A 1 -22.89 -24.27 -19.60
C LEU A 1 -22.25 -25.45 -20.35
N GLU A 2 -22.99 -26.15 -21.24
CA GLU A 2 -22.48 -27.28 -22.01
C GLU A 2 -21.27 -26.92 -22.90
N LYS A 3 -21.20 -25.69 -23.44
CA LYS A 3 -20.05 -25.21 -24.21
C LYS A 3 -18.80 -24.89 -23.35
N LEU A 4 -18.97 -24.72 -22.03
CA LEU A 4 -17.88 -24.45 -21.09
C LEU A 4 -17.36 -25.73 -20.42
N TYR A 5 -18.14 -26.81 -20.46
CA TYR A 5 -17.77 -28.11 -19.86
C TYR A 5 -16.42 -28.66 -20.31
N PRO A 6 -16.02 -28.56 -21.59
CA PRO A 6 -14.69 -29.01 -22.01
C PRO A 6 -13.54 -28.12 -21.54
N LEU A 7 -13.84 -26.88 -21.10
CA LEU A 7 -12.84 -25.89 -20.70
C LEU A 7 -12.69 -25.79 -19.17
N CYS A 8 -13.60 -26.39 -18.40
CA CYS A 8 -13.62 -26.37 -16.96
C CYS A 8 -13.36 -27.76 -16.39
N LEU A 9 -12.22 -27.94 -15.71
CA LEU A 9 -11.91 -29.17 -14.99
C LEU A 9 -12.82 -29.41 -13.78
N SER A 10 -13.59 -28.41 -13.32
CA SER A 10 -14.70 -28.56 -12.39
C SER A 10 -15.67 -27.36 -12.46
N ILE A 11 -16.99 -27.63 -12.36
CA ILE A 11 -18.06 -26.61 -12.34
C ILE A 11 -17.99 -25.72 -11.10
N HIS A 12 -17.30 -26.13 -10.05
CA HIS A 12 -17.11 -25.38 -8.81
C HIS A 12 -16.23 -24.11 -8.96
N SER A 13 -15.52 -23.97 -10.07
CA SER A 13 -14.67 -22.80 -10.36
C SER A 13 -15.36 -21.70 -11.15
N LEU A 14 -16.63 -21.87 -11.53
CA LEU A 14 -17.37 -20.82 -12.23
C LEU A 14 -17.81 -19.71 -11.27
N PRO A 15 -17.64 -18.43 -11.65
CA PRO A 15 -18.15 -17.30 -10.89
C PRO A 15 -19.68 -17.39 -10.76
N ARG A 16 -20.26 -16.97 -9.63
CA ARG A 16 -21.71 -16.98 -9.43
C ARG A 16 -22.43 -16.16 -10.50
N LYS A 17 -23.67 -16.59 -10.89
CA LYS A 17 -24.53 -15.96 -11.92
C LYS A 17 -24.59 -14.42 -11.91
N LYS A 18 -24.41 -13.76 -10.76
CA LYS A 18 -24.44 -12.28 -10.67
C LYS A 18 -23.30 -11.58 -11.39
N TYR A 19 -22.19 -12.28 -11.69
CA TYR A 19 -21.06 -11.72 -12.45
C TYR A 19 -21.30 -11.77 -13.96
N PHE A 20 -22.17 -12.65 -14.43
CA PHE A 20 -22.51 -12.80 -15.85
C PHE A 20 -23.53 -11.78 -16.33
N LYS A 21 -24.27 -11.13 -15.41
CA LYS A 21 -25.39 -10.22 -15.77
C LYS A 21 -24.98 -8.79 -16.12
N LYS A 22 -23.73 -8.37 -15.93
CA LYS A 22 -23.38 -6.94 -15.97
C LYS A 22 -22.83 -6.42 -17.30
N ASN A 23 -22.43 -7.26 -18.22
CA ASN A 23 -21.99 -6.84 -19.55
C ASN A 23 -22.27 -7.96 -20.57
N ASN A 24 -22.97 -7.68 -21.64
CA ASN A 24 -23.15 -8.55 -22.82
C ASN A 24 -21.81 -8.82 -23.56
N ARG A 25 -20.77 -9.26 -22.84
CA ARG A 25 -19.49 -9.64 -23.43
C ARG A 25 -19.35 -11.15 -23.37
N ASP A 26 -18.86 -11.74 -24.45
CA ASP A 26 -18.38 -13.11 -24.43
C ASP A 26 -17.28 -13.27 -23.37
N ILE A 27 -17.45 -14.26 -22.49
CA ILE A 27 -16.50 -14.56 -21.42
C ILE A 27 -15.25 -15.15 -22.08
N LYS A 28 -14.12 -14.45 -21.93
CA LYS A 28 -12.82 -14.98 -22.34
C LYS A 28 -12.27 -15.91 -21.26
N VAL A 29 -11.44 -16.88 -21.65
CA VAL A 29 -10.78 -17.81 -20.71
C VAL A 29 -10.04 -17.05 -19.59
N ASN A 30 -9.45 -15.90 -19.89
CA ASN A 30 -8.79 -15.02 -18.90
C ASN A 30 -9.74 -14.39 -17.88
N ASP A 31 -11.03 -14.25 -18.19
CA ASP A 31 -12.04 -13.74 -17.26
C ASP A 31 -12.46 -14.80 -16.22
N ILE A 32 -12.19 -16.07 -16.50
CA ILE A 32 -12.47 -17.22 -15.62
C ILE A 32 -11.34 -17.42 -14.61
N GLU A 33 -10.12 -17.01 -14.92
CA GLU A 33 -8.93 -17.17 -14.05
C GLU A 33 -8.88 -16.20 -12.86
N GLU A 34 -9.55 -15.07 -12.93
CA GLU A 34 -9.66 -14.12 -11.81
C GLU A 34 -10.88 -14.44 -10.93
N ILE A 35 -10.78 -15.47 -10.11
CA ILE A 35 -11.72 -15.61 -8.98
C ILE A 35 -11.59 -14.34 -8.14
N PRO A 36 -12.69 -13.59 -7.91
CA PRO A 36 -12.59 -12.33 -7.19
C PRO A 36 -12.12 -12.60 -5.77
N ILE A 37 -10.84 -12.33 -5.50
CA ILE A 37 -10.24 -12.34 -4.15
C ILE A 37 -11.13 -11.58 -3.15
N GLN A 38 -11.96 -10.69 -3.64
CA GLN A 38 -12.99 -9.93 -2.93
C GLN A 38 -14.03 -10.82 -2.20
N GLU A 39 -14.36 -12.00 -2.74
CA GLU A 39 -15.29 -12.93 -2.09
C GLU A 39 -14.74 -13.54 -0.81
N ILE A 40 -13.41 -13.57 -0.66
CA ILE A 40 -12.75 -14.04 0.55
C ILE A 40 -13.19 -13.21 1.76
N LEU A 41 -13.44 -11.90 1.58
CA LEU A 41 -13.83 -11.01 2.68
C LEU A 41 -15.33 -11.01 2.98
N ASN A 42 -16.16 -11.44 2.04
CA ASN A 42 -17.63 -11.50 2.15
C ASN A 42 -18.23 -10.21 2.75
N ARG A 43 -17.83 -9.04 2.22
CA ARG A 43 -18.33 -7.74 2.65
C ARG A 43 -18.42 -6.78 1.45
N ASP A 44 -19.25 -5.72 1.60
CA ASP A 44 -19.36 -4.67 0.59
C ASP A 44 -18.06 -3.88 0.47
N ILE A 45 -17.69 -3.60 -0.77
CA ILE A 45 -16.52 -2.81 -1.11
C ILE A 45 -16.91 -1.34 -1.09
N PHE A 46 -16.13 -0.54 -0.38
CA PHE A 46 -16.29 0.91 -0.41
C PHE A 46 -15.79 1.46 -1.75
N GLU A 47 -16.60 2.30 -2.37
CA GLU A 47 -16.22 3.05 -3.57
C GLU A 47 -16.09 4.55 -3.26
N THR A 48 -15.17 5.22 -3.96
CA THR A 48 -14.94 6.66 -3.78
C THR A 48 -16.17 7.46 -4.21
N ASN A 49 -16.54 8.44 -3.41
CA ASN A 49 -17.65 9.34 -3.74
C ASN A 49 -17.33 10.13 -5.02
N PRO A 50 -18.25 10.22 -5.99
CA PRO A 50 -18.05 11.02 -7.19
C PRO A 50 -17.67 12.49 -6.91
N LYS A 51 -18.24 13.11 -5.86
CA LYS A 51 -17.87 14.47 -5.44
C LYS A 51 -16.40 14.58 -5.03
N THR A 52 -15.84 13.54 -4.42
CA THR A 52 -14.41 13.48 -4.08
C THR A 52 -13.55 13.32 -5.32
N LEU A 53 -13.94 12.44 -6.23
CA LEU A 53 -13.27 12.24 -7.51
C LEU A 53 -13.22 13.52 -8.36
N ASN A 54 -14.31 14.26 -8.41
CA ASN A 54 -14.41 15.52 -9.18
C ASN A 54 -13.42 16.60 -8.72
N LYS A 55 -12.89 16.53 -7.49
CA LYS A 55 -11.83 17.45 -7.02
C LYS A 55 -10.49 17.28 -7.73
N PHE A 56 -10.32 16.18 -8.44
CA PHE A 56 -9.14 15.90 -9.26
C PHE A 56 -9.33 16.29 -10.74
N ASN A 57 -10.51 16.79 -11.15
CA ASN A 57 -10.73 17.28 -12.50
C ASN A 57 -9.74 18.42 -12.82
N ASN A 58 -9.19 18.40 -14.03
CA ASN A 58 -8.18 19.33 -14.54
C ASN A 58 -6.87 19.37 -13.74
N LYS A 59 -6.60 18.40 -12.87
CA LYS A 59 -5.39 18.30 -12.05
C LYS A 59 -4.34 17.40 -12.70
N VAL A 60 -3.08 17.74 -12.49
CA VAL A 60 -1.92 16.89 -12.80
C VAL A 60 -1.50 16.18 -11.52
N ILE A 61 -1.53 14.86 -11.55
CA ILE A 61 -1.32 14.04 -10.36
C ILE A 61 -0.08 13.16 -10.56
N LEU A 62 0.86 13.25 -9.63
CA LEU A 62 2.03 12.37 -9.56
C LEU A 62 1.75 11.21 -8.60
N ILE A 63 2.04 9.99 -9.03
CA ILE A 63 1.93 8.78 -8.22
C ILE A 63 3.29 8.10 -8.21
N THR A 64 3.99 8.17 -7.08
CA THR A 64 5.27 7.48 -6.91
C THR A 64 5.04 6.04 -6.45
N GLY A 65 5.91 5.11 -6.85
CA GLY A 65 5.61 3.69 -6.70
C GLY A 65 4.38 3.29 -7.51
N GLY A 66 4.18 3.99 -8.62
CA GLY A 66 2.95 3.94 -9.40
C GLY A 66 2.77 2.64 -10.16
N ALA A 67 3.81 1.87 -10.41
CA ALA A 67 3.76 0.54 -11.00
C ALA A 67 3.38 -0.55 -9.98
N GLY A 68 3.43 -0.26 -8.67
CA GLY A 68 2.98 -1.18 -7.62
C GLY A 68 1.46 -1.29 -7.53
N SER A 69 0.99 -2.24 -6.72
CA SER A 69 -0.45 -2.58 -6.60
C SER A 69 -1.32 -1.40 -6.15
N ILE A 70 -0.86 -0.57 -5.22
CA ILE A 70 -1.63 0.60 -4.73
C ILE A 70 -1.58 1.74 -5.76
N GLY A 71 -0.38 2.09 -6.24
CA GLY A 71 -0.21 3.20 -7.17
C GLY A 71 -0.94 2.98 -8.50
N SER A 72 -0.88 1.77 -9.04
CA SER A 72 -1.57 1.41 -10.28
C SER A 72 -3.10 1.48 -10.14
N GLU A 73 -3.65 1.07 -9.00
CA GLU A 73 -5.10 1.14 -8.78
C GLU A 73 -5.57 2.58 -8.53
N ILE A 74 -4.80 3.40 -7.79
CA ILE A 74 -5.08 4.85 -7.67
C ILE A 74 -5.10 5.48 -9.07
N SER A 75 -4.12 5.15 -9.93
CA SER A 75 -4.08 5.61 -11.32
C SER A 75 -5.36 5.26 -12.08
N ARG A 76 -5.82 3.99 -11.99
CA ARG A 76 -7.06 3.54 -12.66
C ARG A 76 -8.30 4.29 -12.15
N GLN A 77 -8.40 4.52 -10.85
CA GLN A 77 -9.55 5.23 -10.27
C GLN A 77 -9.56 6.71 -10.69
N LEU A 78 -8.41 7.38 -10.68
CA LEU A 78 -8.30 8.79 -11.10
C LEU A 78 -8.52 8.98 -12.60
N LEU A 79 -8.13 8.02 -13.44
CA LEU A 79 -8.40 8.06 -14.88
C LEU A 79 -9.89 7.96 -15.23
N LYS A 80 -10.76 7.56 -14.30
CA LYS A 80 -12.22 7.62 -14.46
C LYS A 80 -12.78 9.02 -14.33
N THR A 81 -12.00 9.98 -13.86
CA THR A 81 -12.36 11.40 -13.76
C THR A 81 -11.79 12.19 -14.94
N ASN A 82 -12.07 13.50 -14.99
CA ASN A 82 -11.49 14.41 -15.97
C ASN A 82 -10.14 14.99 -15.48
N THR A 83 -9.30 14.19 -14.84
CA THR A 83 -7.92 14.59 -14.52
C THR A 83 -7.19 15.01 -15.80
N LYS A 84 -6.37 16.06 -15.70
CA LYS A 84 -5.58 16.53 -16.85
C LYS A 84 -4.52 15.48 -17.23
N ASN A 85 -3.70 15.06 -16.26
CA ASN A 85 -2.73 13.98 -16.44
C ASN A 85 -2.54 13.19 -15.15
N VAL A 86 -2.29 11.89 -15.29
CA VAL A 86 -1.77 11.01 -14.23
C VAL A 86 -0.36 10.62 -14.60
N ILE A 87 0.60 10.98 -13.77
CA ILE A 87 2.02 10.67 -13.97
C ILE A 87 2.41 9.56 -13.01
N VAL A 88 2.77 8.42 -13.56
CA VAL A 88 3.26 7.25 -12.85
C VAL A 88 4.78 7.33 -12.81
N LEU A 89 5.36 7.46 -11.62
CA LEU A 89 6.78 7.39 -11.38
C LEU A 89 7.13 6.10 -10.65
N ASP A 90 8.05 5.32 -11.20
CA ASP A 90 8.58 4.13 -10.54
C ASP A 90 10.06 3.92 -10.93
N HIS A 91 10.81 3.23 -10.09
CA HIS A 91 12.19 2.83 -10.39
C HIS A 91 12.28 1.49 -11.11
N SER A 92 11.17 0.74 -11.16
CA SER A 92 11.09 -0.56 -11.83
C SER A 92 10.67 -0.39 -13.29
N GLU A 93 11.64 -0.48 -14.21
CA GLU A 93 11.38 -0.48 -15.64
C GLU A 93 10.36 -1.57 -16.02
N PHE A 94 10.58 -2.80 -15.55
CA PHE A 94 9.68 -3.93 -15.80
C PHE A 94 8.26 -3.67 -15.26
N GLY A 95 8.17 -3.06 -14.07
CA GLY A 95 6.88 -2.68 -13.47
C GLY A 95 6.13 -1.67 -14.34
N ILE A 96 6.82 -0.64 -14.82
CA ILE A 96 6.28 0.37 -15.72
C ILE A 96 5.80 -0.26 -17.02
N PHE A 97 6.65 -1.03 -17.69
CA PHE A 97 6.31 -1.73 -18.94
C PHE A 97 5.06 -2.60 -18.78
N LYS A 98 4.99 -3.38 -17.70
CA LYS A 98 3.83 -4.23 -17.41
C LYS A 98 2.54 -3.42 -17.18
N LEU A 99 2.66 -2.26 -16.53
CA LEU A 99 1.52 -1.39 -16.27
C LEU A 99 1.06 -0.66 -17.54
N GLU A 100 1.98 -0.20 -18.38
CA GLU A 100 1.69 0.44 -19.66
C GLU A 100 0.88 -0.47 -20.59
N LYS A 101 1.23 -1.76 -20.66
CA LYS A 101 0.45 -2.76 -21.41
C LYS A 101 -0.98 -2.94 -20.88
N LYS A 102 -1.18 -2.71 -19.55
CA LYS A 102 -2.49 -2.89 -18.89
C LYS A 102 -3.36 -1.63 -18.93
N ILE A 103 -2.77 -0.44 -18.98
CA ILE A 103 -3.52 0.83 -18.96
C ILE A 103 -3.20 1.63 -20.22
N GLN A 104 -4.10 1.54 -21.20
CA GLN A 104 -4.04 2.31 -22.43
C GLN A 104 -4.93 3.54 -22.30
N ASN A 105 -4.35 4.70 -21.93
CA ASN A 105 -5.05 5.97 -21.78
C ASN A 105 -4.12 7.13 -22.13
N LYS A 106 -4.55 8.05 -23.01
CA LYS A 106 -3.73 9.19 -23.45
C LYS A 106 -3.31 10.15 -22.31
N ARG A 107 -4.06 10.15 -21.20
CA ARG A 107 -3.84 11.02 -20.03
C ARG A 107 -2.84 10.45 -19.01
N ILE A 108 -2.43 9.18 -19.13
CA ILE A 108 -1.38 8.61 -18.28
C ILE A 108 -0.01 8.81 -18.92
N LYS A 109 0.98 9.12 -18.11
CA LYS A 109 2.39 9.24 -18.50
C LYS A 109 3.22 8.38 -17.58
N PHE A 110 4.12 7.59 -18.13
CA PHE A 110 5.02 6.72 -17.40
C PHE A 110 6.41 7.34 -17.38
N ILE A 111 7.02 7.39 -16.21
CA ILE A 111 8.34 7.98 -15.99
C ILE A 111 9.17 7.00 -15.18
N LEU A 112 10.33 6.61 -15.71
CA LEU A 112 11.33 5.84 -15.00
C LEU A 112 12.19 6.81 -14.18
N GLY A 113 12.30 6.58 -12.87
CA GLY A 113 13.14 7.42 -12.01
C GLY A 113 13.07 7.01 -10.54
N ASP A 114 14.02 7.52 -9.77
CA ASP A 114 14.17 7.19 -8.35
C ASP A 114 13.68 8.35 -7.48
N ILE A 115 12.83 8.03 -6.50
CA ILE A 115 12.33 9.01 -5.52
C ILE A 115 13.43 9.59 -4.62
N LYS A 116 14.59 8.96 -4.52
CA LYS A 116 15.73 9.44 -3.72
C LYS A 116 16.45 10.62 -4.36
N ASP A 117 16.26 10.84 -5.65
CA ASP A 117 16.83 11.98 -6.37
C ASP A 117 15.94 13.22 -6.21
N VAL A 118 16.29 14.07 -5.25
CA VAL A 118 15.58 15.31 -4.95
C VAL A 118 15.53 16.23 -6.16
N SER A 119 16.63 16.38 -6.87
CA SER A 119 16.77 17.29 -8.01
C SER A 119 15.87 16.86 -9.16
N PHE A 120 15.86 15.56 -9.45
CA PHE A 120 14.95 14.96 -10.42
C PHE A 120 13.48 15.21 -10.06
N ILE A 121 13.09 14.97 -8.81
CA ILE A 121 11.70 15.18 -8.35
C ILE A 121 11.31 16.65 -8.42
N GLN A 122 12.19 17.58 -8.01
CA GLN A 122 11.95 19.02 -8.13
C GLN A 122 11.75 19.46 -9.58
N ASN A 123 12.62 18.99 -10.48
CA ASN A 123 12.49 19.28 -11.91
C ASN A 123 11.19 18.69 -12.48
N LEU A 124 10.85 17.45 -12.12
CA LEU A 124 9.60 16.80 -12.54
C LEU A 124 8.37 17.61 -12.09
N ILE A 125 8.34 18.03 -10.83
CA ILE A 125 7.26 18.84 -10.27
C ILE A 125 7.10 20.16 -11.04
N LYS A 126 8.21 20.85 -11.29
CA LYS A 126 8.21 22.14 -12.00
C LYS A 126 7.77 22.00 -13.45
N THR A 127 8.38 21.07 -14.18
CA THR A 127 8.15 20.89 -15.64
C THR A 127 6.75 20.35 -15.95
N LYS A 128 6.24 19.44 -15.12
CA LYS A 128 4.91 18.85 -15.32
C LYS A 128 3.78 19.61 -14.61
N LYS A 129 4.10 20.66 -13.85
CA LYS A 129 3.12 21.48 -13.10
C LYS A 129 2.21 20.60 -12.23
N ILE A 130 2.82 19.80 -11.34
CA ILE A 130 2.10 18.86 -10.47
C ILE A 130 1.22 19.60 -9.47
N ASP A 131 -0.04 19.18 -9.34
CA ASP A 131 -1.00 19.70 -8.35
C ASP A 131 -1.09 18.81 -7.11
N TYR A 132 -0.91 17.49 -7.27
CA TYR A 132 -1.11 16.51 -6.21
C TYR A 132 -0.13 15.34 -6.32
N ILE A 133 0.33 14.84 -5.15
CA ILE A 133 1.20 13.66 -5.06
C ILE A 133 0.56 12.58 -4.20
N PHE A 134 0.44 11.36 -4.75
CA PHE A 134 0.23 10.15 -3.98
C PHE A 134 1.56 9.41 -3.86
N HIS A 135 2.16 9.43 -2.67
CA HIS A 135 3.44 8.77 -2.41
C HIS A 135 3.21 7.33 -1.95
N CYS A 136 3.24 6.40 -2.92
CA CYS A 136 3.05 4.97 -2.69
C CYS A 136 4.38 4.19 -2.72
N ALA A 137 5.48 4.83 -3.13
CA ALA A 137 6.78 4.19 -3.21
C ALA A 137 7.29 3.82 -1.82
N ALA A 138 7.53 2.53 -1.61
CA ALA A 138 8.17 1.98 -0.41
C ALA A 138 8.59 0.53 -0.66
N TYR A 139 9.67 0.09 -0.06
CA TYR A 139 9.97 -1.33 0.08
C TYR A 139 9.12 -1.91 1.20
N LYS A 140 8.53 -3.10 1.00
CA LYS A 140 7.50 -3.65 1.90
C LYS A 140 7.74 -5.09 2.37
N HIS A 141 8.71 -5.80 1.80
CA HIS A 141 8.96 -7.21 2.14
C HIS A 141 9.79 -7.32 3.41
N VAL A 142 9.15 -7.71 4.52
CA VAL A 142 9.75 -7.71 5.87
C VAL A 142 11.08 -8.45 5.88
N LYS A 143 11.12 -9.71 5.42
CA LYS A 143 12.35 -10.52 5.41
C LYS A 143 13.51 -9.81 4.71
N PHE A 144 13.29 -9.32 3.49
CA PHE A 144 14.33 -8.62 2.73
C PHE A 144 14.82 -7.35 3.40
N LEU A 145 13.93 -6.64 4.11
CA LEU A 145 14.33 -5.39 4.77
C LEU A 145 15.12 -5.63 6.05
N GLU A 146 14.91 -6.74 6.76
CA GLU A 146 15.76 -7.13 7.89
C GLU A 146 17.22 -7.37 7.44
N GLU A 147 17.40 -7.94 6.26
CA GLU A 147 18.71 -8.22 5.65
C GLU A 147 19.31 -6.99 4.93
N ASN A 148 18.48 -5.98 4.60
CA ASN A 148 18.85 -4.82 3.78
C ASN A 148 18.45 -3.48 4.42
N ILE A 149 18.89 -3.25 5.65
CA ILE A 149 18.52 -2.10 6.49
C ILE A 149 18.83 -0.77 5.78
N ILE A 150 20.02 -0.63 5.21
CA ILE A 150 20.45 0.59 4.50
C ILE A 150 19.51 0.91 3.35
N SER A 151 19.16 -0.08 2.53
CA SER A 151 18.21 0.10 1.43
C SER A 151 16.83 0.48 1.93
N ALA A 152 16.37 -0.11 3.04
CA ALA A 152 15.11 0.24 3.68
C ALA A 152 15.09 1.70 4.13
N ILE A 153 16.14 2.17 4.80
CA ILE A 153 16.28 3.55 5.28
C ILE A 153 16.33 4.52 4.09
N LYS A 154 17.23 4.28 3.13
CA LYS A 154 17.39 5.14 1.94
C LYS A 154 16.07 5.28 1.16
N ASN A 155 15.33 4.19 0.97
CA ASN A 155 14.11 4.25 0.19
C ASN A 155 12.90 4.76 1.00
N ASN A 156 12.64 4.19 2.20
CA ASN A 156 11.42 4.49 2.92
C ASN A 156 11.48 5.78 3.74
N ILE A 157 12.66 6.16 4.24
CA ILE A 157 12.84 7.39 5.02
C ILE A 157 13.31 8.53 4.12
N PHE A 158 14.48 8.37 3.48
CA PHE A 158 15.05 9.46 2.68
C PHE A 158 14.29 9.67 1.36
N GLY A 159 13.71 8.62 0.74
CA GLY A 159 12.77 8.79 -0.36
C GLY A 159 11.54 9.61 0.04
N THR A 160 10.98 9.38 1.24
CA THR A 160 9.89 10.21 1.78
C THR A 160 10.37 11.66 2.05
N TRP A 161 11.56 11.83 2.62
CA TRP A 161 12.18 13.15 2.79
C TRP A 161 12.34 13.89 1.47
N SER A 162 12.81 13.22 0.41
CA SER A 162 12.99 13.81 -0.91
C SER A 162 11.69 14.38 -1.48
N ILE A 163 10.58 13.66 -1.34
CA ILE A 163 9.26 14.15 -1.77
C ILE A 163 8.85 15.38 -0.94
N LEU A 164 9.04 15.35 0.38
CA LEU A 164 8.76 16.50 1.24
C LEU A 164 9.61 17.70 0.81
N LYS A 165 10.92 17.51 0.64
CA LYS A 165 11.82 18.57 0.21
C LYS A 165 11.45 19.16 -1.16
N ALA A 166 11.00 18.34 -2.08
CA ALA A 166 10.61 18.76 -3.41
C ALA A 166 9.32 19.62 -3.43
N ILE A 167 8.42 19.46 -2.44
CA ILE A 167 7.20 20.27 -2.36
C ILE A 167 7.31 21.47 -1.40
N GLU A 168 8.48 21.69 -0.80
CA GLU A 168 8.71 22.82 0.09
C GLU A 168 8.42 24.14 -0.62
N ASN A 169 7.76 25.09 0.06
CA ASN A 169 7.33 26.39 -0.47
C ASN A 169 6.41 26.34 -1.71
N THR A 170 5.76 25.20 -1.95
CA THR A 170 4.78 25.03 -3.03
C THR A 170 3.34 25.09 -2.51
N LYS A 171 2.36 24.83 -3.42
CA LYS A 171 0.93 24.62 -3.09
C LYS A 171 0.50 23.18 -3.35
N ILE A 172 1.46 22.26 -3.50
CA ILE A 172 1.20 20.88 -3.87
C ILE A 172 0.68 20.11 -2.67
N ASN A 173 -0.44 19.43 -2.83
CA ASN A 173 -0.98 18.55 -1.82
C ASN A 173 -0.34 17.15 -1.95
N ALA A 174 -0.11 16.49 -0.81
CA ALA A 174 0.49 15.17 -0.80
C ALA A 174 -0.16 14.21 0.19
N THR A 175 -0.39 12.98 -0.26
CA THR A 175 -0.84 11.88 0.58
C THR A 175 0.19 10.76 0.56
N PHE A 176 0.64 10.40 1.76
CA PHE A 176 1.68 9.40 1.98
C PHE A 176 1.05 8.09 2.49
N ILE A 177 1.40 6.98 1.87
CA ILE A 177 0.90 5.67 2.28
C ILE A 177 1.74 5.11 3.42
N SER A 178 1.07 4.63 4.48
CA SER A 178 1.67 3.94 5.62
C SER A 178 0.99 2.59 5.90
N THR A 179 1.37 1.94 6.99
CA THR A 179 0.98 0.56 7.30
C THR A 179 0.66 0.38 8.79
N ASP A 180 -0.13 -0.62 9.13
CA ASP A 180 -0.37 -1.10 10.49
C ASP A 180 0.93 -1.50 11.22
N LYS A 181 1.97 -1.89 10.47
CA LYS A 181 3.27 -2.27 11.03
C LYS A 181 4.05 -1.10 11.63
N ALA A 182 3.71 0.14 11.28
CA ALA A 182 4.23 1.35 11.89
C ALA A 182 3.75 1.56 13.34
N VAL A 183 2.70 0.84 13.77
CA VAL A 183 2.15 0.89 15.13
C VAL A 183 2.97 -0.01 16.04
N GLN A 184 3.66 0.54 17.06
CA GLN A 184 4.56 -0.23 17.92
C GLN A 184 5.49 -1.14 17.08
N PRO A 185 6.36 -0.57 16.25
CA PRO A 185 7.08 -1.32 15.23
C PRO A 185 8.03 -2.35 15.87
N LYS A 186 8.13 -3.55 15.26
CA LYS A 186 9.03 -4.64 15.71
C LYS A 186 10.03 -5.06 14.64
N ASN A 187 9.82 -4.62 13.40
CA ASN A 187 10.67 -4.96 12.24
C ASN A 187 11.06 -3.69 11.48
N ILE A 188 12.08 -3.81 10.65
CA ILE A 188 12.66 -2.69 9.88
C ILE A 188 11.61 -1.99 9.01
N LEU A 189 10.70 -2.74 8.38
CA LEU A 189 9.59 -2.13 7.64
C LEU A 189 8.76 -1.20 8.53
N GLY A 190 8.28 -1.72 9.67
CA GLY A 190 7.47 -0.93 10.61
C GLY A 190 8.22 0.29 11.15
N ILE A 191 9.48 0.10 11.50
CA ILE A 191 10.36 1.17 12.02
C ILE A 191 10.54 2.28 10.97
N THR A 192 10.94 1.93 9.75
CA THR A 192 11.15 2.94 8.68
C THR A 192 9.86 3.68 8.33
N LYS A 193 8.71 3.00 8.32
CA LYS A 193 7.41 3.64 8.09
C LYS A 193 6.99 4.53 9.27
N ARG A 194 7.30 4.15 10.52
CA ARG A 194 7.02 5.00 11.69
C ARG A 194 7.89 6.26 11.68
N ILE A 195 9.17 6.14 11.37
CA ILE A 195 10.07 7.30 11.18
C ILE A 195 9.50 8.24 10.12
N ALA A 196 9.09 7.70 8.98
CA ALA A 196 8.48 8.50 7.90
C ALA A 196 7.20 9.22 8.37
N GLU A 197 6.31 8.57 9.13
CA GLU A 197 5.12 9.21 9.69
C GLU A 197 5.46 10.40 10.60
N ILE A 198 6.42 10.22 11.51
CA ILE A 198 6.86 11.26 12.45
C ILE A 198 7.50 12.42 11.68
N LEU A 199 8.38 12.11 10.72
CA LEU A 199 9.02 13.07 9.84
C LEU A 199 7.99 13.95 9.12
N ILE A 200 7.00 13.31 8.48
CA ILE A 200 5.91 14.01 7.77
C ILE A 200 5.16 14.94 8.73
N GLN A 201 4.84 14.45 9.95
CA GLN A 201 4.11 15.26 10.92
C GLN A 201 4.89 16.48 11.42
N PHE A 202 6.22 16.39 11.59
CA PHE A 202 7.04 17.54 11.97
C PHE A 202 7.20 18.52 10.82
N ILE A 203 7.51 18.04 9.63
CA ILE A 203 7.74 18.87 8.44
C ILE A 203 6.44 19.62 8.04
N ALA A 204 5.31 18.93 8.01
CA ALA A 204 4.03 19.52 7.62
C ALA A 204 3.52 20.66 8.57
N ARG A 205 4.15 20.81 9.74
CA ARG A 205 3.85 21.92 10.67
C ARG A 205 4.66 23.18 10.40
N SER A 206 5.72 23.09 9.61
CA SER A 206 6.59 24.25 9.37
C SER A 206 5.91 25.26 8.43
N SER A 207 6.38 26.51 8.50
CA SER A 207 5.85 27.62 7.70
C SER A 207 5.95 27.38 6.19
N SER A 208 7.01 26.72 5.76
CA SER A 208 7.26 26.36 4.36
C SER A 208 6.19 25.47 3.73
N TYR A 209 5.37 24.79 4.57
CA TYR A 209 4.31 23.87 4.12
C TYR A 209 2.88 24.33 4.40
N LYS A 210 2.69 25.59 4.85
CA LYS A 210 1.35 26.13 5.18
C LYS A 210 0.37 26.07 4.01
N LYS A 211 0.86 26.16 2.78
CA LYS A 211 0.05 26.11 1.56
C LYS A 211 -0.17 24.69 1.03
N CYS A 212 0.54 23.69 1.59
CA CYS A 212 0.40 22.29 1.22
C CYS A 212 -0.59 21.60 2.16
N LYS A 213 -1.42 20.73 1.62
CA LYS A 213 -2.21 19.80 2.41
C LYS A 213 -1.49 18.46 2.41
N ILE A 214 -0.96 18.07 3.56
CA ILE A 214 -0.18 16.86 3.73
C ILE A 214 -0.90 15.90 4.68
N SER A 215 -1.06 14.67 4.27
CA SER A 215 -1.71 13.61 5.05
C SER A 215 -0.98 12.28 4.93
N VAL A 216 -1.13 11.47 5.96
CA VAL A 216 -0.66 10.08 5.99
C VAL A 216 -1.88 9.16 6.05
N VAL A 217 -1.90 8.08 5.29
CA VAL A 217 -2.97 7.08 5.33
C VAL A 217 -2.40 5.73 5.71
N ARG A 218 -2.84 5.20 6.84
CA ARG A 218 -2.42 3.93 7.43
C ARG A 218 -3.49 2.87 7.22
N PHE A 219 -3.08 1.72 6.71
CA PHE A 219 -3.92 0.53 6.59
C PHE A 219 -3.10 -0.76 6.71
N GLY A 220 -3.77 -1.89 6.89
CA GLY A 220 -3.14 -3.20 7.01
C GLY A 220 -2.94 -3.89 5.66
N ASN A 221 -3.10 -5.22 5.63
CA ASN A 221 -2.84 -5.99 4.43
C ASN A 221 -3.92 -5.77 3.36
N VAL A 222 -3.49 -5.69 2.11
CA VAL A 222 -4.39 -5.68 0.95
C VAL A 222 -4.33 -7.02 0.23
N LEU A 223 -5.51 -7.57 -0.08
CA LEU A 223 -5.63 -8.87 -0.73
C LEU A 223 -5.10 -8.82 -2.16
N GLY A 224 -4.29 -9.83 -2.53
CA GLY A 224 -3.82 -9.99 -3.90
C GLY A 224 -2.76 -8.98 -4.34
N SER A 225 -2.14 -8.22 -3.41
CA SER A 225 -1.03 -7.34 -3.79
C SER A 225 0.21 -8.14 -4.18
N ASP A 226 0.97 -7.62 -5.17
CA ASP A 226 2.17 -8.28 -5.68
C ASP A 226 3.14 -8.65 -4.55
N GLY A 227 3.67 -9.88 -4.60
CA GLY A 227 4.57 -10.42 -3.59
C GLY A 227 3.97 -10.57 -2.18
N SER A 228 2.64 -10.51 -2.02
CA SER A 228 1.98 -10.82 -0.75
C SER A 228 1.79 -12.34 -0.57
N ALA A 229 1.45 -12.77 0.65
CA ALA A 229 1.28 -14.18 0.96
C ALA A 229 0.17 -14.88 0.15
N ILE A 230 -0.88 -14.16 -0.27
CA ILE A 230 -2.02 -14.76 -0.97
C ILE A 230 -1.65 -15.33 -2.35
N PRO A 231 -0.96 -14.61 -3.24
CA PRO A 231 -0.45 -15.20 -4.48
C PRO A 231 0.43 -16.43 -4.24
N ILE A 232 1.27 -16.43 -3.20
CA ILE A 232 2.12 -17.57 -2.84
C ILE A 232 1.24 -18.78 -2.42
N PHE A 233 0.22 -18.57 -1.60
CA PHE A 233 -0.70 -19.65 -1.22
C PHE A 233 -1.45 -20.23 -2.41
N ILE A 234 -1.90 -19.37 -3.35
CA ILE A 234 -2.56 -19.82 -4.58
C ILE A 234 -1.61 -20.66 -5.41
N ASP A 235 -0.36 -20.21 -5.59
CA ASP A 235 0.65 -20.95 -6.34
C ASP A 235 0.95 -22.32 -5.71
N GLN A 236 1.18 -22.36 -4.40
CA GLN A 236 1.40 -23.60 -3.65
C GLN A 236 0.23 -24.58 -3.79
N ILE A 237 -1.03 -24.10 -3.71
CA ILE A 237 -2.22 -24.93 -3.87
C ILE A 237 -2.33 -25.47 -5.31
N LYS A 238 -2.18 -24.61 -6.33
CA LYS A 238 -2.23 -25.01 -7.75
C LYS A 238 -1.19 -26.06 -8.10
N ASN A 239 -0.01 -25.97 -7.47
CA ASN A 239 1.11 -26.91 -7.68
C ASN A 239 1.09 -28.12 -6.72
N ASN A 240 -0.01 -28.32 -5.97
CA ASN A 240 -0.16 -29.41 -4.99
C ASN A 240 0.96 -29.47 -3.94
N GLN A 241 1.48 -28.31 -3.54
CA GLN A 241 2.50 -28.16 -2.50
C GLN A 241 1.88 -27.90 -1.14
N ASP A 242 2.64 -28.17 -0.07
CA ASP A 242 2.25 -27.76 1.28
C ASP A 242 2.18 -26.24 1.36
N VAL A 243 1.07 -25.71 1.90
CA VAL A 243 0.93 -24.26 2.10
C VAL A 243 1.71 -23.84 3.33
N THR A 244 2.69 -22.98 3.14
CA THR A 244 3.61 -22.55 4.21
C THR A 244 3.09 -21.32 4.95
N ILE A 245 3.11 -21.37 6.29
CA ILE A 245 2.74 -20.23 7.15
C ILE A 245 3.76 -19.99 8.25
N THR A 246 3.85 -18.75 8.68
CA THR A 246 4.75 -18.35 9.79
C THR A 246 4.29 -18.92 11.13
N ASP A 247 2.99 -18.77 11.45
CA ASP A 247 2.38 -19.30 12.68
C ASP A 247 0.86 -19.47 12.52
N PHE A 248 0.32 -20.56 13.10
CA PHE A 248 -1.13 -20.90 13.06
C PHE A 248 -2.02 -19.87 13.77
N LYS A 249 -1.48 -19.15 14.76
CA LYS A 249 -2.20 -18.14 15.53
C LYS A 249 -2.24 -16.78 14.83
N MET A 250 -1.48 -16.60 13.74
CA MET A 250 -1.33 -15.33 13.04
C MET A 250 -2.65 -14.81 12.50
N ARG A 251 -2.92 -13.53 12.79
CA ARG A 251 -4.10 -12.81 12.27
C ARG A 251 -3.66 -11.50 11.62
N ARG A 252 -4.40 -11.11 10.59
CA ARG A 252 -4.18 -9.84 9.86
C ARG A 252 -5.49 -9.15 9.58
N PHE A 253 -5.41 -7.82 9.47
CA PHE A 253 -6.45 -7.04 8.83
C PHE A 253 -6.35 -7.22 7.33
N PHE A 254 -7.48 -7.34 6.66
CA PHE A 254 -7.53 -7.45 5.21
C PHE A 254 -8.54 -6.49 4.60
N MET A 255 -8.17 -5.94 3.45
CA MET A 255 -8.97 -5.08 2.60
C MET A 255 -8.69 -5.40 1.14
N THR A 256 -9.61 -5.13 0.22
CA THR A 256 -9.30 -5.23 -1.20
C THR A 256 -8.44 -4.04 -1.63
N ILE A 257 -7.62 -4.21 -2.70
CA ILE A 257 -6.82 -3.12 -3.26
C ILE A 257 -7.74 -1.96 -3.69
N LYS A 258 -8.85 -2.28 -4.36
CA LYS A 258 -9.85 -1.29 -4.82
C LYS A 258 -10.42 -0.48 -3.65
N GLU A 259 -10.84 -1.14 -2.56
CA GLU A 259 -11.38 -0.49 -1.37
C GLU A 259 -10.32 0.39 -0.67
N ALA A 260 -9.10 -0.11 -0.50
CA ALA A 260 -8.01 0.65 0.10
C ALA A 260 -7.71 1.93 -0.68
N CYS A 261 -7.59 1.84 -2.00
CA CYS A 261 -7.33 2.99 -2.86
C CYS A 261 -8.48 3.99 -2.88
N SER A 262 -9.73 3.52 -2.88
CA SER A 262 -10.92 4.39 -2.75
C SER A 262 -10.88 5.18 -1.45
N LEU A 263 -10.56 4.54 -0.33
CA LEU A 263 -10.45 5.21 0.97
C LEU A 263 -9.22 6.13 1.06
N VAL A 264 -8.11 5.81 0.40
CA VAL A 264 -6.94 6.70 0.28
C VAL A 264 -7.31 7.97 -0.46
N ILE A 265 -8.02 7.87 -1.59
CA ILE A 265 -8.50 9.02 -2.37
C ILE A 265 -9.47 9.86 -1.52
N GLU A 266 -10.37 9.25 -0.78
CA GLU A 266 -11.25 9.96 0.17
C GLU A 266 -10.47 10.69 1.27
N ALA A 267 -9.54 9.98 1.94
CA ALA A 267 -8.71 10.54 3.00
C ALA A 267 -7.92 11.76 2.52
N SER A 268 -7.44 11.71 1.28
CA SER A 268 -6.67 12.79 0.65
C SER A 268 -7.45 14.11 0.58
N GLN A 269 -8.78 14.06 0.58
CA GLN A 269 -9.66 15.22 0.45
C GLN A 269 -10.28 15.70 1.77
N ILE A 270 -10.00 15.02 2.91
CA ILE A 270 -10.44 15.50 4.23
C ILE A 270 -9.73 16.81 4.57
N LYS A 271 -10.45 17.80 5.08
CA LYS A 271 -9.94 19.17 5.29
C LYS A 271 -8.82 19.30 6.34
N MET A 272 -8.69 18.33 7.26
CA MET A 272 -7.69 18.41 8.33
C MET A 272 -6.30 18.05 7.82
N ASN A 273 -5.35 18.99 8.00
CA ASN A 273 -3.96 18.82 7.59
C ASN A 273 -3.14 18.09 8.67
N ASN A 274 -2.01 17.51 8.28
CA ASN A 274 -1.01 16.93 9.17
C ASN A 274 -1.58 15.86 10.12
N LYS A 275 -2.45 14.99 9.60
CA LYS A 275 -3.06 13.90 10.37
C LYS A 275 -2.69 12.54 9.79
N ILE A 276 -2.63 11.56 10.70
CA ILE A 276 -2.57 10.15 10.30
C ILE A 276 -4.01 9.64 10.25
N TYR A 277 -4.49 9.40 9.04
CA TYR A 277 -5.77 8.75 8.79
C TYR A 277 -5.59 7.25 8.81
N VAL A 278 -6.51 6.56 9.45
CA VAL A 278 -6.48 5.09 9.57
C VAL A 278 -7.75 4.54 8.94
N LEU A 279 -7.59 3.58 8.06
CA LEU A 279 -8.72 2.93 7.39
C LEU A 279 -9.32 1.86 8.28
N LYS A 280 -10.66 1.85 8.41
CA LYS A 280 -11.41 0.85 9.17
C LYS A 280 -11.45 -0.46 8.39
N MET A 281 -10.67 -1.43 8.81
CA MET A 281 -10.48 -2.70 8.09
C MET A 281 -11.37 -3.85 8.59
N GLY A 282 -12.21 -3.60 9.58
CA GLY A 282 -13.01 -4.63 10.23
C GLY A 282 -12.21 -5.47 11.23
N LYS A 283 -12.63 -6.73 11.44
CA LYS A 283 -11.96 -7.67 12.36
C LYS A 283 -10.76 -8.34 11.68
N GLN A 284 -9.76 -8.68 12.48
CA GLN A 284 -8.62 -9.46 11.98
C GLN A 284 -9.06 -10.89 11.68
N ILE A 285 -8.56 -11.42 10.56
CA ILE A 285 -8.87 -12.78 10.09
C ILE A 285 -7.65 -13.67 10.32
N LYS A 286 -7.83 -14.90 10.80
CA LYS A 286 -6.75 -15.90 10.88
C LYS A 286 -6.24 -16.22 9.49
N ILE A 287 -4.92 -16.29 9.32
CA ILE A 287 -4.31 -16.64 8.01
C ILE A 287 -4.79 -18.02 7.55
N VAL A 288 -4.88 -18.99 8.47
CA VAL A 288 -5.41 -20.33 8.19
C VAL A 288 -6.84 -20.28 7.60
N THR A 289 -7.69 -19.36 8.08
CA THR A 289 -9.04 -19.19 7.51
C THR A 289 -9.01 -18.70 6.08
N ILE A 290 -8.09 -17.80 5.76
CA ILE A 290 -7.88 -17.33 4.38
C ILE A 290 -7.39 -18.46 3.50
N ILE A 291 -6.39 -19.24 3.96
CA ILE A 291 -5.87 -20.41 3.23
C ILE A 291 -6.98 -21.41 2.92
N LYS A 292 -7.82 -21.76 3.90
CA LYS A 292 -8.95 -22.68 3.69
C LYS A 292 -9.93 -22.16 2.65
N LYS A 293 -10.24 -20.87 2.65
CA LYS A 293 -11.10 -20.25 1.62
C LYS A 293 -10.47 -20.30 0.25
N ILE A 294 -9.16 -19.95 0.13
CA ILE A 294 -8.40 -20.02 -1.13
C ILE A 294 -8.35 -21.47 -1.62
N PHE A 295 -8.06 -22.43 -0.73
CA PHE A 295 -8.01 -23.84 -1.09
C PHE A 295 -9.34 -24.30 -1.69
N ASN A 296 -10.48 -23.98 -1.08
CA ASN A 296 -11.79 -24.34 -1.62
C ASN A 296 -12.10 -23.72 -2.99
N LEU A 297 -11.42 -22.61 -3.35
CA LEU A 297 -11.58 -21.94 -4.65
C LEU A 297 -10.67 -22.54 -5.74
N TYR A 298 -9.48 -23.04 -5.37
CA TYR A 298 -8.43 -23.42 -6.32
C TYR A 298 -8.03 -24.91 -6.27
N LYS A 299 -8.59 -25.69 -5.30
CA LYS A 299 -8.25 -27.12 -5.19
C LYS A 299 -8.65 -27.91 -6.40
N LYS A 300 -7.83 -28.88 -6.78
CA LYS A 300 -8.15 -29.94 -7.74
C LYS A 300 -8.98 -31.04 -7.05
N GLU A 301 -9.65 -31.85 -7.85
CA GLU A 301 -10.35 -33.03 -7.35
C GLU A 301 -9.39 -33.98 -6.62
N GLY A 302 -9.82 -34.53 -5.47
CA GLY A 302 -8.97 -35.38 -4.63
C GLY A 302 -7.84 -34.70 -3.86
N GLN A 303 -7.61 -33.39 -4.07
CA GLN A 303 -6.54 -32.67 -3.37
C GLN A 303 -6.87 -32.43 -1.90
N VAL A 304 -5.90 -32.69 -1.01
CA VAL A 304 -5.99 -32.48 0.44
C VAL A 304 -5.13 -31.30 0.85
N LEU A 305 -5.70 -30.38 1.65
CA LEU A 305 -4.96 -29.23 2.18
C LEU A 305 -3.96 -29.65 3.26
N LYS A 306 -2.69 -29.43 3.00
CA LYS A 306 -1.62 -29.55 3.99
C LYS A 306 -1.07 -28.16 4.30
N ILE A 307 -0.92 -27.82 5.60
CA ILE A 307 -0.36 -26.52 6.02
C ILE A 307 0.84 -26.80 6.92
N LYS A 308 1.99 -26.23 6.51
CA LYS A 308 3.28 -26.39 7.21
C LYS A 308 3.67 -25.08 7.88
N LYS A 309 4.02 -25.14 9.18
CA LYS A 309 4.58 -24.01 9.90
C LYS A 309 6.08 -23.88 9.59
N ILE A 310 6.54 -22.69 9.16
CA ILE A 310 7.94 -22.40 8.84
C ILE A 310 8.63 -21.51 9.89
N GLY A 311 7.91 -21.08 10.94
CA GLY A 311 8.44 -20.19 11.97
C GLY A 311 8.44 -18.71 11.56
N ASN A 312 8.75 -17.85 12.55
CA ASN A 312 8.74 -16.40 12.35
C ASN A 312 10.02 -15.94 11.65
N GLN A 313 9.87 -15.39 10.46
CA GLN A 313 10.96 -14.82 9.67
C GLN A 313 10.80 -13.29 9.66
N GLY A 314 11.72 -12.58 10.34
CA GLY A 314 11.74 -11.12 10.28
C GLY A 314 10.90 -10.39 11.33
N ASN A 315 10.78 -10.94 12.55
CA ASN A 315 10.09 -10.29 13.68
C ASN A 315 8.64 -9.87 13.40
N GLU A 316 7.89 -10.69 12.65
CA GLU A 316 6.47 -10.43 12.42
C GLU A 316 5.64 -10.63 13.69
N LYS A 317 4.69 -9.75 13.93
CA LYS A 317 3.74 -9.86 15.04
C LYS A 317 2.69 -10.93 14.75
N ILE A 318 2.24 -11.64 15.80
CA ILE A 318 1.09 -12.53 15.70
C ILE A 318 -0.20 -11.73 15.42
N TYR A 319 -0.35 -10.56 16.05
CA TYR A 319 -1.49 -9.65 15.89
C TYR A 319 -0.98 -8.25 15.56
N GLU A 320 -1.59 -7.62 14.56
CA GLU A 320 -1.31 -6.22 14.21
C GLU A 320 -2.30 -5.27 14.90
N LYS A 321 -1.88 -4.02 15.10
CA LYS A 321 -2.72 -2.94 15.60
C LYS A 321 -2.78 -1.82 14.56
N LEU A 322 -3.91 -1.14 14.46
CA LEU A 322 -4.07 0.02 13.59
C LEU A 322 -3.72 1.33 14.29
N THR A 323 -3.78 1.35 15.63
CA THR A 323 -3.48 2.52 16.47
C THR A 323 -2.85 2.10 17.80
N ILE A 324 -2.07 2.98 18.41
CA ILE A 324 -1.57 2.82 19.77
C ILE A 324 -2.65 3.30 20.77
N SER A 325 -3.17 4.49 20.53
CA SER A 325 -4.19 5.12 21.39
C SER A 325 -5.58 4.55 21.10
N LYS A 326 -6.34 4.28 22.17
CA LYS A 326 -7.76 3.98 22.08
C LYS A 326 -8.58 5.24 21.71
N LYS A 327 -8.03 6.45 21.91
CA LYS A 327 -8.67 7.73 21.57
C LYS A 327 -8.49 8.01 20.07
N THR A 328 -9.46 7.57 19.29
CA THR A 328 -9.55 7.87 17.85
C THR A 328 -10.68 8.85 17.62
N LYS A 329 -10.51 9.77 16.66
CA LYS A 329 -11.55 10.70 16.24
C LYS A 329 -12.13 10.24 14.90
N LEU A 330 -13.45 10.09 14.82
CA LEU A 330 -14.11 9.82 13.55
C LEU A 330 -14.00 11.02 12.61
N THR A 331 -13.92 10.75 11.33
CA THR A 331 -14.06 11.75 10.28
C THR A 331 -15.49 11.76 9.76
N ASN A 332 -15.81 12.67 8.84
CA ASN A 332 -17.07 12.65 8.09
C ASN A 332 -17.25 11.38 7.21
N ILE A 333 -16.21 10.58 7.06
CA ILE A 333 -16.24 9.32 6.33
C ILE A 333 -16.18 8.17 7.33
N LYS A 334 -17.29 7.44 7.50
CA LYS A 334 -17.47 6.39 8.54
C LYS A 334 -16.38 5.31 8.55
N LYS A 335 -15.67 5.11 7.42
CA LYS A 335 -14.58 4.12 7.28
C LYS A 335 -13.18 4.70 7.50
N ILE A 336 -13.06 5.99 7.85
CA ILE A 336 -11.78 6.67 8.10
C ILE A 336 -11.83 7.33 9.48
N PHE A 337 -10.83 7.06 10.30
CA PHE A 337 -10.65 7.73 11.59
C PHE A 337 -9.25 8.34 11.71
N ILE A 338 -9.06 9.25 12.65
CA ILE A 338 -7.79 9.90 12.93
C ILE A 338 -7.23 9.31 14.20
N THR A 339 -5.94 8.98 14.17
CA THR A 339 -5.19 8.62 15.37
C THR A 339 -4.39 9.82 15.90
N ASN A 340 -4.40 9.99 17.22
CA ASN A 340 -3.56 10.94 17.92
C ASN A 340 -2.50 10.13 18.69
N GLU A 341 -1.38 9.88 18.06
CA GLU A 341 -0.25 9.20 18.68
C GLU A 341 0.76 10.24 19.18
N THR A 342 1.35 9.94 20.34
CA THR A 342 2.45 10.75 20.88
C THR A 342 3.70 10.53 20.02
N ASN A 343 4.38 11.62 19.71
CA ASN A 343 5.68 11.61 19.06
C ASN A 343 6.76 12.03 20.09
N PRO A 344 8.01 11.65 19.92
CA PRO A 344 9.13 12.23 20.66
C PRO A 344 9.17 13.76 20.45
N SER A 345 9.97 14.48 21.23
CA SER A 345 10.19 15.90 20.95
C SER A 345 10.85 16.09 19.57
N LYS A 346 10.66 17.24 18.96
CA LYS A 346 11.22 17.54 17.63
C LYS A 346 12.76 17.43 17.68
N GLU A 347 13.39 17.95 18.70
CA GLU A 347 14.84 17.89 18.87
C GLU A 347 15.36 16.45 18.97
N VAL A 348 14.79 15.64 19.87
CA VAL A 348 15.15 14.23 20.04
C VAL A 348 15.01 13.47 18.73
N PHE A 349 13.92 13.71 17.97
CA PHE A 349 13.68 13.03 16.71
C PHE A 349 14.70 13.42 15.64
N PHE A 350 15.00 14.71 15.47
CA PHE A 350 15.94 15.14 14.43
C PHE A 350 17.38 14.79 14.76
N ASN A 351 17.78 14.81 16.04
CA ASN A 351 19.09 14.30 16.47
C ASN A 351 19.21 12.79 16.18
N PHE A 352 18.18 12.01 16.48
CA PHE A 352 18.13 10.60 16.10
C PHE A 352 18.23 10.41 14.58
N LEU A 353 17.47 11.17 13.80
CA LEU A 353 17.48 11.08 12.33
C LEU A 353 18.84 11.43 11.74
N LYS A 354 19.55 12.41 12.32
CA LYS A 354 20.94 12.77 11.95
C LYS A 354 21.87 11.59 12.16
N LEU A 355 21.83 10.94 13.34
CA LEU A 355 22.66 9.76 13.64
C LEU A 355 22.35 8.59 12.69
N VAL A 356 21.07 8.40 12.33
CA VAL A 356 20.65 7.39 11.34
C VAL A 356 21.23 7.73 9.97
N SER A 357 21.20 9.01 9.54
CA SER A 357 21.78 9.44 8.27
C SER A 357 23.29 9.18 8.20
N GLU A 358 24.03 9.65 9.20
CA GLU A 358 25.47 9.47 9.29
C GLU A 358 25.87 7.99 9.25
N ALA A 359 25.18 7.15 10.05
CA ALA A 359 25.44 5.71 10.06
C ALA A 359 25.04 5.01 8.76
N THR A 360 24.04 5.53 8.04
CA THR A 360 23.62 5.01 6.72
C THR A 360 24.65 5.33 5.64
N GLU A 361 25.17 6.54 5.64
CA GLU A 361 26.20 6.99 4.70
C GLU A 361 27.52 6.25 4.92
N ALA A 362 27.87 6.01 6.20
CA ALA A 362 29.06 5.27 6.60
C ALA A 362 28.90 3.74 6.54
N TYR A 363 27.75 3.22 6.07
CA TYR A 363 27.46 1.78 6.01
C TYR A 363 27.60 1.01 7.35
N GLN A 364 27.33 1.68 8.47
CA GLN A 364 27.49 1.12 9.84
C GLN A 364 26.26 0.30 10.26
N ILE A 365 26.08 -0.92 9.74
CA ILE A 365 24.88 -1.75 9.94
C ILE A 365 24.62 -2.01 11.42
N SER A 366 25.61 -2.46 12.21
CA SER A 366 25.44 -2.75 13.64
C SER A 366 25.02 -1.51 14.46
N LYS A 367 25.51 -0.32 14.09
CA LYS A 367 25.09 0.94 14.71
C LYS A 367 23.65 1.29 14.35
N LEU A 368 23.26 1.11 13.09
CA LEU A 368 21.88 1.31 12.61
C LEU A 368 20.90 0.38 13.35
N GLU A 369 21.23 -0.90 13.51
CA GLU A 369 20.40 -1.83 14.27
C GLU A 369 20.20 -1.36 15.72
N LYS A 370 21.26 -0.95 16.40
CA LYS A 370 21.19 -0.44 17.78
C LYS A 370 20.34 0.84 17.85
N LEU A 371 20.55 1.80 16.95
CA LEU A 371 19.79 3.04 16.90
C LEU A 371 18.29 2.77 16.69
N LEU A 372 17.94 1.94 15.71
CA LEU A 372 16.56 1.64 15.35
C LEU A 372 15.82 0.81 16.41
N LYS A 373 16.50 -0.14 17.08
CA LYS A 373 15.91 -0.98 18.14
C LYS A 373 15.70 -0.23 19.46
N ASN A 374 16.59 0.69 19.79
CA ASN A 374 16.59 1.39 21.08
C ASN A 374 15.80 2.70 21.08
N PHE A 375 15.36 3.18 19.93
CA PHE A 375 14.57 4.41 19.88
C PHE A 375 13.17 4.18 20.47
N LYS A 376 12.78 5.05 21.40
CA LYS A 376 11.45 5.01 22.02
C LYS A 376 10.43 5.71 21.12
N TRP A 377 9.57 4.91 20.55
CA TRP A 377 8.54 5.34 19.56
C TRP A 377 7.31 5.95 20.23
#